data_a5061ecd975596b1ada3d71d34f8e2e3
#
_entry.id   a5061ecd975596b1ada3d71d34f8e2e3
#
_cell.length_a   1.000
_cell.length_b   1.000
_cell.length_c   1.000
_cell.angle_alpha   90.00
_cell.angle_beta   90.00
_cell.angle_gamma   90.00
#
_symmetry.space_group_name_H-M   'P 1'
#
loop_
_entity.id
_entity.type
_entity.pdbx_description
1 polymer ?
#
loop_
_entity_poly.entity_id
_entity_poly.type
_entity_poly.pdbx_seq_one_letter_code
_entity_poly.pdbx_strand_id
1 'polypeptide(L)'
;MLPSNLYSITILVFVICSVSTAYDIVVYGATPGGIAAAITAARISSSFSIVIIEPTSYIGGMSTAGGIGLRDLGLEITIAGSVAQDWVNNNYKYYKNVTNPIYQPDMNVSRQSFLDLLSMYPNIQLITGTGPLIDKSIQMNSTRIVQVTTFDDRRTWKASVWIDASYEGDLVRYSGASYTWGRESRNQYNESYAGVQPYTTFANFIPNYPVNATLDNGTLAPYISPDKLGQVGSADLNMMGYSYRLCITPNQKKQAPFVKPKNYDPNNFVILQRYIDSLMTSGKYPTGPPFDKLVDVLIYRGYPSGDKFDMCDSFGSAFTSDAINLNRNYVNGTTQDRLHIAEIVSDYVLGMIWYILTSPFVPEVTRNSLQKYGLCNDQWPENKHIPPQLYVREGLRLINENVFTQNHVVSGLCRNDTIALGSWVHDIHVVTRTVNESYVNNEGAMFKSIAHINGSKSGSAFEIPYSILLPKRNEVTNLLVPVCHAASHVAYAATRVEPHFMLLGGAAGYAAAYSILNGNIDVQTVNISRIQETLLRDGVLLHYPVGHCD
;
A
#
# COMPACT_ATOMS: atom_id res chain seq x y z
N MET A 1 15.85 -65.93 33.32
CA MET A 1 14.58 -65.23 33.60
C MET A 1 14.89 -63.73 33.76
N LEU A 2 14.60 -62.95 32.74
CA LEU A 2 14.69 -61.49 32.78
C LEU A 2 13.26 -60.96 32.64
N PRO A 3 12.83 -59.95 33.40
CA PRO A 3 11.48 -59.41 33.32
C PRO A 3 11.36 -58.44 32.16
N SER A 4 10.36 -58.62 31.33
CA SER A 4 9.95 -57.71 30.26
C SER A 4 9.19 -56.55 30.84
N ASN A 5 9.79 -55.34 30.85
CA ASN A 5 9.06 -54.09 31.12
C ASN A 5 8.39 -53.62 29.84
N LEU A 6 7.08 -53.76 29.76
CA LEU A 6 6.22 -53.09 28.78
C LEU A 6 6.02 -51.66 29.23
N TYR A 7 6.63 -50.69 28.50
CA TYR A 7 6.28 -49.26 28.61
C TYR A 7 5.05 -49.01 27.77
N SER A 8 3.92 -48.74 28.42
CA SER A 8 2.72 -48.22 27.76
C SER A 8 2.96 -46.75 27.41
N ILE A 9 3.08 -46.44 26.10
CA ILE A 9 3.12 -45.06 25.60
C ILE A 9 1.67 -44.59 25.52
N THR A 10 1.27 -43.73 26.46
CA THR A 10 -0.01 -43.02 26.40
C THR A 10 0.16 -41.84 25.42
N ILE A 11 -0.39 -41.97 24.22
CA ILE A 11 -0.48 -40.86 23.27
C ILE A 11 -1.61 -39.95 23.74
N LEU A 12 -1.26 -38.81 24.32
CA LEU A 12 -2.22 -37.72 24.61
C LEU A 12 -2.58 -37.02 23.30
N VAL A 13 -3.72 -37.35 22.73
CA VAL A 13 -4.29 -36.64 21.60
C VAL A 13 -4.91 -35.35 22.17
N PHE A 14 -4.21 -34.25 22.03
CA PHE A 14 -4.82 -32.93 22.24
C PHE A 14 -5.81 -32.67 21.11
N VAL A 15 -7.08 -32.88 21.37
CA VAL A 15 -8.15 -32.32 20.52
C VAL A 15 -8.15 -30.82 20.81
N ILE A 16 -7.49 -30.06 19.94
CA ILE A 16 -7.63 -28.59 19.92
C ILE A 16 -9.07 -28.32 19.45
N CYS A 17 -9.95 -28.14 20.42
CA CYS A 17 -11.31 -27.69 20.15
C CYS A 17 -11.18 -26.25 19.67
N SER A 18 -11.19 -26.02 18.35
CA SER A 18 -11.21 -24.67 17.78
C SER A 18 -12.53 -24.03 18.17
N VAL A 19 -12.51 -23.12 19.14
CA VAL A 19 -13.66 -22.29 19.49
C VAL A 19 -13.95 -21.40 18.29
N SER A 20 -14.97 -21.77 17.52
CA SER A 20 -15.45 -20.95 16.42
C SER A 20 -16.32 -19.84 17.00
N THR A 21 -15.75 -18.65 17.14
CA THR A 21 -16.49 -17.46 17.55
C THR A 21 -17.13 -16.83 16.29
N ALA A 22 -18.44 -16.62 16.33
CA ALA A 22 -19.14 -15.89 15.28
C ALA A 22 -19.16 -14.40 15.64
N TYR A 23 -18.78 -13.56 14.72
CA TYR A 23 -18.80 -12.10 14.84
C TYR A 23 -19.88 -11.50 13.95
N ASP A 24 -20.33 -10.31 14.27
CA ASP A 24 -21.16 -9.53 13.36
C ASP A 24 -20.32 -9.05 12.17
N ILE A 25 -19.12 -8.54 12.45
CA ILE A 25 -18.21 -8.00 11.42
C ILE A 25 -16.80 -8.55 11.67
N VAL A 26 -16.19 -9.10 10.62
CA VAL A 26 -14.75 -9.38 10.57
C VAL A 26 -14.10 -8.45 9.56
N VAL A 27 -13.09 -7.72 10.02
CA VAL A 27 -12.19 -6.91 9.19
C VAL A 27 -10.87 -7.65 9.03
N TYR A 28 -10.50 -7.99 7.81
CA TYR A 28 -9.23 -8.60 7.48
C TYR A 28 -8.22 -7.53 7.05
N GLY A 29 -7.16 -7.37 7.84
CA GLY A 29 -6.15 -6.34 7.72
C GLY A 29 -6.38 -5.15 8.65
N ALA A 30 -5.46 -4.95 9.62
CA ALA A 30 -5.41 -3.78 10.49
C ALA A 30 -4.70 -2.59 9.81
N THR A 31 -4.95 -2.38 8.52
CA THR A 31 -4.52 -1.21 7.76
C THR A 31 -5.29 0.04 8.24
N PRO A 32 -4.89 1.26 7.87
CA PRO A 32 -5.66 2.45 8.20
C PRO A 32 -7.14 2.35 7.76
N GLY A 33 -7.38 1.78 6.57
CA GLY A 33 -8.74 1.53 6.07
C GLY A 33 -9.51 0.52 6.91
N GLY A 34 -8.87 -0.56 7.35
CA GLY A 34 -9.50 -1.57 8.20
C GLY A 34 -9.82 -1.06 9.60
N ILE A 35 -8.92 -0.28 10.20
CA ILE A 35 -9.15 0.37 11.50
C ILE A 35 -10.32 1.36 11.39
N ALA A 36 -10.36 2.18 10.33
CA ALA A 36 -11.45 3.11 10.09
C ALA A 36 -12.79 2.39 9.94
N ALA A 37 -12.83 1.25 9.23
CA ALA A 37 -14.03 0.44 9.05
C ALA A 37 -14.57 -0.11 10.38
N ALA A 38 -13.71 -0.66 11.22
CA ALA A 38 -14.11 -1.17 12.53
C ALA A 38 -14.66 -0.06 13.44
N ILE A 39 -13.98 1.09 13.48
CA ILE A 39 -14.39 2.24 14.31
C ILE A 39 -15.76 2.77 13.87
N THR A 40 -15.98 2.98 12.56
CA THR A 40 -17.24 3.52 12.07
C THR A 40 -18.40 2.54 12.25
N ALA A 41 -18.18 1.23 12.10
CA ALA A 41 -19.18 0.23 12.43
C ALA A 41 -19.54 0.26 13.94
N ALA A 42 -18.54 0.37 14.82
CA ALA A 42 -18.74 0.46 16.26
C ALA A 42 -19.49 1.74 16.68
N ARG A 43 -19.32 2.85 15.96
CA ARG A 43 -20.08 4.10 16.18
C ARG A 43 -21.58 3.92 15.95
N ILE A 44 -21.97 3.03 15.06
CA ILE A 44 -23.41 2.76 14.79
C ILE A 44 -24.03 1.96 15.92
N SER A 45 -23.34 0.96 16.47
CA SER A 45 -23.84 0.18 17.60
C SER A 45 -22.72 -0.43 18.44
N SER A 46 -22.75 -0.15 19.72
CA SER A 46 -21.86 -0.79 20.70
C SER A 46 -22.22 -2.27 20.98
N SER A 47 -23.37 -2.75 20.48
CA SER A 47 -23.77 -4.14 20.61
C SER A 47 -23.15 -5.06 19.56
N PHE A 48 -22.55 -4.52 18.49
CA PHE A 48 -21.88 -5.36 17.50
C PHE A 48 -20.63 -6.00 18.07
N SER A 49 -20.44 -7.27 17.76
CA SER A 49 -19.18 -7.97 17.95
C SER A 49 -18.30 -7.78 16.69
N ILE A 50 -17.24 -6.98 16.83
CA ILE A 50 -16.35 -6.63 15.72
C ILE A 50 -14.96 -7.18 16.03
N VAL A 51 -14.32 -7.84 15.06
CA VAL A 51 -12.93 -8.23 15.17
C VAL A 51 -12.12 -7.75 13.97
N ILE A 52 -10.95 -7.21 14.26
CA ILE A 52 -9.91 -6.95 13.26
C ILE A 52 -8.91 -8.10 13.37
N ILE A 53 -8.69 -8.83 12.29
CA ILE A 53 -7.66 -9.86 12.19
C ILE A 53 -6.53 -9.35 11.30
N GLU A 54 -5.33 -9.33 11.87
CA GLU A 54 -4.14 -8.82 11.21
C GLU A 54 -3.12 -9.95 11.05
N PRO A 55 -2.71 -10.27 9.80
CA PRO A 55 -1.73 -11.31 9.54
C PRO A 55 -0.39 -11.12 10.26
N THR A 56 0.06 -9.88 10.36
CA THR A 56 1.34 -9.51 10.98
C THR A 56 1.19 -9.16 12.46
N SER A 57 2.29 -8.89 13.13
CA SER A 57 2.28 -8.35 14.50
C SER A 57 2.08 -6.82 14.56
N TYR A 58 1.89 -6.17 13.42
CA TYR A 58 1.88 -4.72 13.29
C TYR A 58 0.53 -4.22 12.78
N ILE A 59 0.07 -3.09 13.31
CA ILE A 59 -1.15 -2.42 12.90
C ILE A 59 -0.86 -1.11 12.18
N GLY A 60 -1.84 -0.61 11.43
CA GLY A 60 -1.76 0.68 10.74
C GLY A 60 -0.98 0.64 9.42
N GLY A 61 -0.66 -0.55 8.90
CA GLY A 61 -0.11 -0.75 7.55
C GLY A 61 1.00 0.23 7.18
N MET A 62 0.88 0.84 6.00
CA MET A 62 1.87 1.82 5.52
C MET A 62 1.94 3.09 6.36
N SER A 63 0.88 3.48 7.06
CA SER A 63 0.92 4.67 7.94
C SER A 63 1.77 4.48 9.19
N THR A 64 2.08 3.24 9.58
CA THR A 64 2.89 2.89 10.77
C THR A 64 4.09 2.04 10.41
N ALA A 65 3.89 0.74 10.22
CA ALA A 65 4.93 -0.23 9.89
C ALA A 65 5.62 0.05 8.54
N GLY A 66 4.97 0.77 7.64
CA GLY A 66 5.55 1.27 6.39
C GLY A 66 6.10 2.70 6.46
N GLY A 67 5.86 3.44 7.54
CA GLY A 67 6.52 4.72 7.84
C GLY A 67 6.07 5.94 7.04
N ILE A 68 4.97 5.90 6.27
CA ILE A 68 4.59 7.05 5.42
C ILE A 68 3.52 7.98 6.00
N GLY A 69 2.80 7.58 7.06
CA GLY A 69 1.67 8.36 7.58
C GLY A 69 0.55 8.55 6.56
N LEU A 70 -0.07 9.75 6.53
CA LEU A 70 -1.05 10.16 5.51
C LEU A 70 -0.44 11.21 4.56
N ARG A 71 0.76 10.98 4.08
CA ARG A 71 1.53 11.96 3.32
C ARG A 71 0.83 12.43 2.03
N ASP A 72 0.25 11.52 1.30
CA ASP A 72 -0.31 11.76 -0.04
C ASP A 72 -1.78 12.19 0.05
N LEU A 73 -2.07 13.14 0.93
CA LEU A 73 -3.43 13.58 1.23
C LEU A 73 -4.04 14.47 0.13
N GLY A 74 -3.23 15.33 -0.51
CA GLY A 74 -3.75 16.35 -1.42
C GLY A 74 -4.42 17.51 -0.68
N LEU A 75 -5.76 17.56 -0.68
CA LEU A 75 -6.54 18.57 0.03
C LEU A 75 -6.93 18.09 1.43
N GLU A 76 -6.50 18.82 2.46
CA GLU A 76 -6.79 18.49 3.86
C GLU A 76 -8.30 18.40 4.16
N ILE A 77 -9.10 19.22 3.51
CA ILE A 77 -10.56 19.25 3.70
C ILE A 77 -11.23 17.91 3.38
N THR A 78 -10.62 17.07 2.54
CA THR A 78 -11.22 15.79 2.14
C THR A 78 -11.31 14.78 3.28
N ILE A 79 -10.50 14.92 4.33
CA ILE A 79 -10.57 14.04 5.50
C ILE A 79 -11.42 14.60 6.65
N ALA A 80 -12.02 15.78 6.49
CA ALA A 80 -12.87 16.39 7.53
C ALA A 80 -13.95 15.40 8.02
N GLY A 81 -14.17 15.35 9.32
CA GLY A 81 -15.18 14.50 9.95
C GLY A 81 -14.90 13.00 9.96
N SER A 82 -13.83 12.55 9.31
CA SER A 82 -13.49 11.14 9.18
C SER A 82 -12.58 10.64 10.30
N VAL A 83 -12.41 9.31 10.38
CA VAL A 83 -11.42 8.67 11.27
C VAL A 83 -9.99 9.11 10.94
N ALA A 84 -9.72 9.51 9.69
CA ALA A 84 -8.42 10.06 9.31
C ALA A 84 -8.15 11.40 10.01
N GLN A 85 -9.17 12.27 10.11
CA GLN A 85 -9.07 13.52 10.89
C GLN A 85 -8.88 13.23 12.38
N ASP A 86 -9.58 12.26 12.94
CA ASP A 86 -9.42 11.86 14.34
C ASP A 86 -8.00 11.37 14.62
N TRP A 87 -7.43 10.59 13.71
CA TRP A 87 -6.06 10.10 13.82
C TRP A 87 -5.04 11.26 13.75
N VAL A 88 -5.21 12.21 12.82
CA VAL A 88 -4.38 13.42 12.74
C VAL A 88 -4.45 14.24 14.03
N ASN A 89 -5.66 14.44 14.56
CA ASN A 89 -5.87 15.14 15.82
C ASN A 89 -5.26 14.41 17.01
N ASN A 90 -5.28 13.06 17.00
CA ASN A 90 -4.68 12.26 18.05
C ASN A 90 -3.16 12.30 18.00
N ASN A 91 -2.54 12.29 16.81
CA ASN A 91 -1.10 12.45 16.62
C ASN A 91 -0.59 13.73 17.29
N TYR A 92 -1.34 14.81 17.18
CA TYR A 92 -0.98 16.11 17.73
C TYR A 92 -0.75 16.09 19.25
N LYS A 93 -1.43 15.24 20.00
CA LYS A 93 -1.29 15.10 21.46
C LYS A 93 0.11 14.67 21.90
N TYR A 94 0.87 14.03 21.02
CA TYR A 94 2.19 13.47 21.30
C TYR A 94 3.33 14.45 21.02
N TYR A 95 3.06 15.61 20.41
CA TYR A 95 4.08 16.59 20.07
C TYR A 95 3.86 17.90 20.82
N LYS A 96 4.93 18.39 21.43
CA LYS A 96 4.93 19.70 22.10
C LYS A 96 5.35 20.80 21.12
N ASN A 97 4.70 21.96 21.19
CA ASN A 97 5.05 23.15 20.40
C ASN A 97 4.95 22.99 18.87
N VAL A 98 4.09 22.09 18.39
CA VAL A 98 3.77 21.94 16.98
C VAL A 98 2.45 22.64 16.73
N THR A 99 2.39 23.53 15.75
CA THR A 99 1.18 24.34 15.43
C THR A 99 0.40 23.79 14.25
N ASN A 100 1.00 22.95 13.44
CA ASN A 100 0.40 22.42 12.21
C ASN A 100 -0.12 21.00 12.42
N PRO A 101 -1.17 20.59 11.70
CA PRO A 101 -1.63 19.20 11.68
C PRO A 101 -0.51 18.23 11.33
N ILE A 102 -0.49 17.07 11.98
CA ILE A 102 0.58 16.09 11.83
C ILE A 102 0.08 14.91 10.99
N TYR A 103 0.32 14.98 9.70
CA TYR A 103 -0.05 13.94 8.73
C TYR A 103 0.98 12.81 8.61
N GLN A 104 2.23 13.07 9.00
CA GLN A 104 3.32 12.09 8.98
C GLN A 104 4.02 12.09 10.35
N PRO A 105 3.41 11.48 11.38
CA PRO A 105 4.04 11.35 12.69
C PRO A 105 5.18 10.32 12.66
N ASP A 106 6.01 10.33 13.70
CA ASP A 106 6.91 9.21 13.99
C ASP A 106 6.10 7.90 14.11
N MET A 107 6.67 6.78 13.64
CA MET A 107 5.93 5.52 13.51
C MET A 107 5.31 5.03 14.82
N ASN A 108 6.04 5.20 15.96
CA ASN A 108 5.51 4.84 17.27
C ASN A 108 4.32 5.69 17.68
N VAL A 109 4.34 6.99 17.35
CA VAL A 109 3.20 7.90 17.57
C VAL A 109 2.04 7.51 16.67
N SER A 110 2.31 7.25 15.40
CA SER A 110 1.31 6.77 14.45
C SER A 110 0.57 5.54 14.97
N ARG A 111 1.33 4.53 15.40
CA ARG A 111 0.78 3.29 15.96
C ARG A 111 -0.02 3.54 17.23
N GLN A 112 0.53 4.34 18.16
CA GLN A 112 -0.16 4.64 19.42
C GLN A 112 -1.47 5.38 19.18
N SER A 113 -1.50 6.30 18.21
CA SER A 113 -2.71 7.03 17.84
C SER A 113 -3.82 6.09 17.34
N PHE A 114 -3.50 5.05 16.57
CA PHE A 114 -4.50 4.04 16.19
C PHE A 114 -4.97 3.22 17.39
N LEU A 115 -4.06 2.82 18.30
CA LEU A 115 -4.42 2.09 19.52
C LEU A 115 -5.32 2.92 20.43
N ASP A 116 -5.04 4.20 20.58
CA ASP A 116 -5.89 5.12 21.38
C ASP A 116 -7.31 5.21 20.81
N LEU A 117 -7.41 5.37 19.48
CA LEU A 117 -8.73 5.42 18.83
C LEU A 117 -9.51 4.11 18.99
N LEU A 118 -8.84 2.95 18.80
CA LEU A 118 -9.47 1.64 19.00
C LEU A 118 -9.90 1.43 20.46
N SER A 119 -9.14 1.92 21.44
CA SER A 119 -9.44 1.76 22.86
C SER A 119 -10.75 2.44 23.30
N MET A 120 -11.24 3.39 22.50
CA MET A 120 -12.56 4.04 22.75
C MET A 120 -13.75 3.14 22.44
N TYR A 121 -13.52 1.99 21.76
CA TYR A 121 -14.57 1.09 21.29
C TYR A 121 -14.34 -0.34 21.83
N PRO A 122 -14.79 -0.65 23.07
CA PRO A 122 -14.51 -1.94 23.72
C PRO A 122 -15.15 -3.15 23.02
N ASN A 123 -16.06 -2.93 22.10
CA ASN A 123 -16.69 -3.94 21.26
C ASN A 123 -15.87 -4.30 20.00
N ILE A 124 -14.71 -3.67 19.81
CA ILE A 124 -13.72 -4.04 18.76
C ILE A 124 -12.64 -4.88 19.41
N GLN A 125 -12.49 -6.11 18.95
CA GLN A 125 -11.36 -6.96 19.28
C GLN A 125 -10.27 -6.85 18.21
N LEU A 126 -9.03 -6.61 18.61
CA LEU A 126 -7.87 -6.60 17.73
C LEU A 126 -7.03 -7.85 17.96
N ILE A 127 -6.85 -8.66 16.91
CA ILE A 127 -6.04 -9.89 16.94
C ILE A 127 -4.94 -9.75 15.87
N THR A 128 -3.69 -9.80 16.28
CA THR A 128 -2.51 -9.68 15.41
C THR A 128 -1.71 -10.98 15.39
N GLY A 129 -0.88 -11.18 14.35
CA GLY A 129 -0.03 -12.36 14.23
C GLY A 129 -0.81 -13.63 13.87
N THR A 130 -1.91 -13.48 13.15
CA THR A 130 -2.74 -14.65 12.74
C THR A 130 -2.14 -15.40 11.55
N GLY A 131 -1.15 -14.79 10.89
CA GLY A 131 -0.71 -15.18 9.56
C GLY A 131 -1.76 -14.86 8.49
N PRO A 132 -1.40 -15.02 7.21
CA PRO A 132 -2.31 -14.81 6.10
C PRO A 132 -3.44 -15.86 6.10
N LEU A 133 -4.39 -15.71 5.19
CA LEU A 133 -5.40 -16.74 4.99
C LEU A 133 -4.77 -18.00 4.39
N ILE A 134 -5.25 -19.16 4.82
CA ILE A 134 -4.89 -20.40 4.16
C ILE A 134 -5.52 -20.42 2.76
N ASP A 135 -4.72 -20.74 1.75
CA ASP A 135 -5.20 -20.87 0.37
C ASP A 135 -6.45 -21.75 0.32
N LYS A 136 -7.49 -21.25 -0.33
CA LYS A 136 -8.78 -21.93 -0.48
C LYS A 136 -9.49 -22.29 0.83
N SER A 137 -9.18 -21.61 1.94
CA SER A 137 -9.82 -21.87 3.23
C SER A 137 -11.19 -21.19 3.39
N ILE A 138 -11.58 -20.36 2.44
CA ILE A 138 -12.87 -19.67 2.48
C ILE A 138 -13.99 -20.67 2.19
N GLN A 139 -14.94 -20.74 3.11
CA GLN A 139 -16.17 -21.51 2.91
C GLN A 139 -17.29 -20.58 2.52
N MET A 140 -17.94 -20.90 1.40
CA MET A 140 -19.07 -20.15 0.85
C MET A 140 -20.37 -20.89 1.10
N ASN A 141 -21.44 -20.15 1.35
CA ASN A 141 -22.81 -20.63 1.25
C ASN A 141 -23.51 -19.80 0.15
N SER A 142 -23.64 -20.39 -1.03
CA SER A 142 -24.01 -19.65 -2.24
C SER A 142 -23.06 -18.45 -2.46
N THR A 143 -23.56 -17.23 -2.41
CA THR A 143 -22.82 -15.98 -2.59
C THR A 143 -22.31 -15.36 -1.27
N ARG A 144 -22.42 -16.04 -0.14
CA ARG A 144 -22.00 -15.51 1.17
C ARG A 144 -20.76 -16.22 1.68
N ILE A 145 -19.76 -15.47 2.10
CA ILE A 145 -18.65 -15.98 2.89
C ILE A 145 -19.20 -16.32 4.28
N VAL A 146 -19.04 -17.58 4.70
CA VAL A 146 -19.47 -18.02 6.02
C VAL A 146 -18.32 -18.25 6.99
N GLN A 147 -17.13 -18.58 6.44
CA GLN A 147 -15.98 -18.93 7.25
C GLN A 147 -14.67 -18.72 6.50
N VAL A 148 -13.63 -18.30 7.22
CA VAL A 148 -12.23 -18.30 6.74
C VAL A 148 -11.32 -18.91 7.78
N THR A 149 -10.11 -19.38 7.40
CA THR A 149 -9.11 -19.90 8.33
C THR A 149 -7.77 -19.22 8.11
N THR A 150 -7.15 -18.76 9.18
CA THR A 150 -5.83 -18.14 9.20
C THR A 150 -4.71 -19.17 9.32
N PHE A 151 -3.49 -18.84 8.84
CA PHE A 151 -2.42 -19.83 8.64
C PHE A 151 -1.67 -20.15 9.94
N ASP A 152 -1.21 -19.15 10.68
CA ASP A 152 -0.29 -19.37 11.79
C ASP A 152 -0.99 -19.93 13.02
N ASP A 153 -2.14 -19.36 13.38
CA ASP A 153 -2.91 -19.77 14.56
C ASP A 153 -3.97 -20.86 14.26
N ARG A 154 -4.14 -21.21 12.97
CA ARG A 154 -5.16 -22.18 12.51
C ARG A 154 -6.57 -21.86 12.99
N ARG A 155 -6.83 -20.60 13.36
CA ARG A 155 -8.12 -20.16 13.85
C ARG A 155 -9.12 -20.02 12.72
N THR A 156 -10.34 -20.41 13.01
CA THR A 156 -11.48 -20.26 12.12
C THR A 156 -12.33 -19.08 12.55
N TRP A 157 -12.64 -18.21 11.59
CA TRP A 157 -13.41 -17.00 11.77
C TRP A 157 -14.73 -17.12 11.04
N LYS A 158 -15.81 -16.63 11.66
CA LYS A 158 -17.17 -16.57 11.08
C LYS A 158 -17.72 -15.17 11.26
N ALA A 159 -18.43 -14.66 10.24
CA ALA A 159 -19.06 -13.34 10.32
C ALA A 159 -20.32 -13.23 9.46
N SER A 160 -21.18 -12.29 9.84
CA SER A 160 -22.30 -11.86 9.00
C SER A 160 -21.82 -11.03 7.81
N VAL A 161 -20.88 -10.09 8.05
CA VAL A 161 -20.28 -9.23 7.02
C VAL A 161 -18.76 -9.25 7.15
N TRP A 162 -18.09 -9.25 6.00
CA TRP A 162 -16.64 -9.25 5.87
C TRP A 162 -16.16 -7.96 5.22
N ILE A 163 -15.00 -7.45 5.68
CA ILE A 163 -14.32 -6.31 5.07
C ILE A 163 -12.90 -6.71 4.76
N ASP A 164 -12.52 -6.73 3.48
CA ASP A 164 -11.14 -6.95 3.04
C ASP A 164 -10.40 -5.62 2.98
N ALA A 165 -9.66 -5.31 4.02
CA ALA A 165 -8.84 -4.12 4.11
C ALA A 165 -7.34 -4.42 3.99
N SER A 166 -6.97 -5.61 3.49
CA SER A 166 -5.58 -5.98 3.20
C SER A 166 -5.10 -5.33 1.90
N TYR A 167 -3.76 -5.18 1.76
CA TYR A 167 -3.15 -4.71 0.51
C TYR A 167 -3.11 -5.79 -0.57
N GLU A 168 -3.33 -7.05 -0.18
CA GLU A 168 -3.28 -8.23 -1.03
C GLU A 168 -4.64 -8.63 -1.63
N GLY A 169 -5.75 -8.30 -0.95
CA GLY A 169 -7.10 -8.65 -1.38
C GLY A 169 -7.42 -10.15 -1.26
N ASP A 170 -6.96 -10.81 -0.20
CA ASP A 170 -7.08 -12.27 -0.09
C ASP A 170 -8.52 -12.75 0.07
N LEU A 171 -9.40 -11.98 0.74
CA LEU A 171 -10.83 -12.32 0.77
C LEU A 171 -11.47 -12.22 -0.62
N VAL A 172 -11.09 -11.22 -1.41
CA VAL A 172 -11.52 -11.11 -2.82
C VAL A 172 -11.08 -12.34 -3.60
N ARG A 173 -9.78 -12.64 -3.54
CA ARG A 173 -9.17 -13.72 -4.32
C ARG A 173 -9.77 -15.09 -4.02
N TYR A 174 -9.94 -15.41 -2.75
CA TYR A 174 -10.35 -16.76 -2.34
C TYR A 174 -11.86 -16.95 -2.20
N SER A 175 -12.65 -15.86 -2.21
CA SER A 175 -14.12 -15.95 -2.23
C SER A 175 -14.71 -16.21 -3.62
N GLY A 176 -13.89 -16.10 -4.67
CA GLY A 176 -14.36 -16.23 -6.05
C GLY A 176 -14.92 -14.93 -6.63
N ALA A 177 -14.74 -13.79 -5.96
CA ALA A 177 -15.05 -12.49 -6.55
C ALA A 177 -14.12 -12.20 -7.74
N SER A 178 -14.64 -11.56 -8.78
CA SER A 178 -13.85 -11.18 -9.96
C SER A 178 -12.83 -10.11 -9.61
N TYR A 179 -11.60 -10.29 -10.08
CA TYR A 179 -10.50 -9.33 -9.91
C TYR A 179 -9.56 -9.30 -11.10
N THR A 180 -8.73 -8.28 -11.16
CA THR A 180 -7.67 -8.09 -12.15
C THR A 180 -6.41 -7.56 -11.48
N TRP A 181 -5.30 -7.52 -12.23
CA TRP A 181 -4.05 -6.83 -11.88
C TRP A 181 -3.31 -6.45 -13.16
N GLY A 182 -2.26 -5.64 -13.03
CA GLY A 182 -1.54 -5.09 -14.18
C GLY A 182 -2.31 -3.96 -14.84
N ARG A 183 -2.04 -3.70 -16.10
CA ARG A 183 -2.57 -2.55 -16.84
C ARG A 183 -3.63 -2.97 -17.85
N GLU A 184 -4.76 -2.28 -17.85
CA GLU A 184 -5.79 -2.39 -18.89
C GLU A 184 -5.31 -1.73 -20.18
N SER A 185 -5.86 -2.15 -21.33
CA SER A 185 -5.64 -1.43 -22.58
C SER A 185 -6.39 -0.10 -22.61
N ARG A 186 -5.91 0.86 -23.40
CA ARG A 186 -6.58 2.16 -23.59
C ARG A 186 -8.04 2.01 -24.01
N ASN A 187 -8.33 1.02 -24.82
CA ASN A 187 -9.66 0.82 -25.36
C ASN A 187 -10.65 0.23 -24.34
N GLN A 188 -10.17 -0.43 -23.28
CA GLN A 188 -11.05 -1.12 -22.33
C GLN A 188 -11.98 -0.15 -21.60
N TYR A 189 -11.46 0.99 -21.16
CA TYR A 189 -12.22 2.03 -20.45
C TYR A 189 -12.09 3.41 -21.10
N ASN A 190 -11.54 3.48 -22.33
CA ASN A 190 -11.28 4.74 -23.04
C ASN A 190 -10.38 5.70 -22.21
N GLU A 191 -9.28 5.19 -21.66
CA GLU A 191 -8.35 5.94 -20.81
C GLU A 191 -7.08 6.31 -21.56
N SER A 192 -6.75 7.59 -21.64
CA SER A 192 -5.59 8.08 -22.38
C SER A 192 -4.25 7.66 -21.76
N TYR A 193 -4.23 7.37 -20.45
CA TYR A 193 -3.03 6.98 -19.71
C TYR A 193 -2.89 5.49 -19.49
N ALA A 194 -3.85 4.67 -19.97
CA ALA A 194 -3.82 3.22 -19.77
C ALA A 194 -2.84 2.50 -20.71
N GLY A 195 -2.46 1.31 -20.30
CA GLY A 195 -1.62 0.38 -21.05
C GLY A 195 -0.15 0.80 -21.15
N VAL A 196 0.57 0.13 -22.03
CA VAL A 196 1.99 0.41 -22.31
C VAL A 196 2.16 1.86 -22.76
N GLN A 197 3.14 2.55 -22.18
CA GLN A 197 3.49 3.93 -22.54
C GLN A 197 4.70 3.96 -23.47
N PRO A 198 4.84 4.97 -24.34
CA PRO A 198 5.99 5.06 -25.26
C PRO A 198 7.30 5.28 -24.50
N TYR A 199 7.28 6.07 -23.43
CA TYR A 199 8.38 6.36 -22.52
C TYR A 199 7.85 7.11 -21.30
N THR A 200 8.70 7.24 -20.26
CA THR A 200 8.40 8.10 -19.12
C THR A 200 9.07 9.46 -19.30
N THR A 201 8.41 10.53 -18.83
CA THR A 201 8.97 11.89 -18.85
C THR A 201 9.89 12.18 -17.67
N PHE A 202 9.85 11.35 -16.64
CA PHE A 202 10.71 11.37 -15.46
C PHE A 202 11.12 9.96 -15.08
N ALA A 203 12.08 9.80 -14.17
CA ALA A 203 12.60 8.51 -13.73
C ALA A 203 13.10 7.62 -14.90
N ASN A 204 13.59 8.21 -15.99
CA ASN A 204 14.12 7.48 -17.14
C ASN A 204 15.58 7.77 -17.38
N PHE A 205 16.28 6.77 -17.95
CA PHE A 205 17.66 6.91 -18.39
C PHE A 205 17.78 7.70 -19.69
N ILE A 206 16.89 7.48 -20.64
CA ILE A 206 16.91 8.11 -21.96
C ILE A 206 15.94 9.32 -21.98
N PRO A 207 16.28 10.41 -22.68
CA PRO A 207 17.53 10.67 -23.41
C PRO A 207 18.66 11.25 -22.54
N ASN A 208 18.42 11.49 -21.26
CA ASN A 208 19.33 12.30 -20.44
C ASN A 208 20.59 11.55 -19.97
N TYR A 209 20.46 10.26 -19.68
CA TYR A 209 21.49 9.41 -19.06
C TYR A 209 21.53 8.06 -19.73
N PRO A 210 21.95 7.95 -21.01
CA PRO A 210 21.94 6.69 -21.72
C PRO A 210 22.90 5.69 -21.04
N VAL A 211 22.35 4.57 -20.60
CA VAL A 211 23.07 3.48 -19.92
C VAL A 211 22.88 2.20 -20.72
N ASN A 212 23.99 1.54 -21.11
CA ASN A 212 23.94 0.29 -21.83
C ASN A 212 23.25 -0.80 -20.98
N ALA A 213 22.30 -1.51 -21.60
CA ALA A 213 21.49 -2.53 -20.96
C ALA A 213 22.16 -3.90 -20.87
N THR A 214 23.25 -4.13 -21.63
CA THR A 214 23.95 -5.43 -21.71
C THR A 214 25.27 -5.42 -20.96
N LEU A 215 25.64 -6.57 -20.43
CA LEU A 215 26.96 -6.84 -19.89
C LEU A 215 27.94 -7.13 -21.02
N ASP A 216 29.26 -7.19 -20.73
CA ASP A 216 30.31 -7.41 -21.72
C ASP A 216 30.21 -8.80 -22.39
N ASN A 217 29.59 -9.77 -21.72
CA ASN A 217 29.29 -11.08 -22.25
C ASN A 217 28.02 -11.13 -23.14
N GLY A 218 27.37 -9.98 -23.40
CA GLY A 218 26.19 -9.88 -24.25
C GLY A 218 24.86 -10.21 -23.54
N THR A 219 24.88 -10.62 -22.27
CA THR A 219 23.62 -10.84 -21.50
C THR A 219 23.04 -9.54 -20.98
N LEU A 220 21.74 -9.51 -20.68
CA LEU A 220 21.13 -8.36 -20.03
C LEU A 220 21.70 -8.16 -18.61
N ALA A 221 21.88 -6.91 -18.25
CA ALA A 221 22.21 -6.56 -16.87
C ALA A 221 21.04 -6.92 -15.92
N PRO A 222 21.34 -7.19 -14.64
CA PRO A 222 20.32 -7.52 -13.64
C PRO A 222 19.20 -6.47 -13.56
N TYR A 223 18.00 -6.93 -13.19
CA TYR A 223 16.77 -6.13 -13.02
C TYR A 223 16.21 -5.51 -14.31
N ILE A 224 16.70 -5.94 -15.48
CA ILE A 224 16.13 -5.58 -16.78
C ILE A 224 15.25 -6.73 -17.26
N SER A 225 14.01 -6.42 -17.66
CA SER A 225 13.14 -7.41 -18.28
C SER A 225 13.63 -7.79 -19.67
N PRO A 226 13.72 -9.09 -20.00
CA PRO A 226 13.98 -9.55 -21.36
C PRO A 226 12.76 -9.35 -22.29
N ASP A 227 11.59 -9.07 -21.73
CA ASP A 227 10.35 -8.94 -22.49
C ASP A 227 10.37 -7.64 -23.29
N LYS A 228 9.97 -7.74 -24.55
CA LYS A 228 9.71 -6.56 -25.38
C LYS A 228 8.44 -5.88 -24.91
N LEU A 229 8.46 -4.56 -24.90
CA LEU A 229 7.24 -3.79 -24.69
C LEU A 229 6.19 -4.14 -25.76
N GLY A 230 4.95 -4.25 -25.34
CA GLY A 230 3.80 -4.33 -26.22
C GLY A 230 3.61 -3.03 -27.01
N GLN A 231 2.59 -3.02 -27.87
CA GLN A 231 2.21 -1.79 -28.55
C GLN A 231 1.73 -0.73 -27.53
N VAL A 232 2.01 0.53 -27.81
CA VAL A 232 1.54 1.64 -26.97
C VAL A 232 0.03 1.58 -26.80
N GLY A 233 -0.42 1.58 -25.55
CA GLY A 233 -1.83 1.45 -25.18
C GLY A 233 -2.33 0.01 -25.07
N SER A 234 -1.49 -1.01 -25.29
CA SER A 234 -1.88 -2.40 -25.03
C SER A 234 -1.87 -2.73 -23.54
N ALA A 235 -2.70 -3.69 -23.13
CA ALA A 235 -2.70 -4.23 -21.79
C ALA A 235 -1.46 -5.11 -21.53
N ASP A 236 -1.07 -5.22 -20.26
CA ASP A 236 -0.11 -6.20 -19.77
C ASP A 236 -0.36 -6.53 -18.28
N LEU A 237 0.43 -7.46 -17.73
CA LEU A 237 0.34 -7.86 -16.32
C LEU A 237 1.44 -7.20 -15.45
N ASN A 238 2.14 -6.20 -15.97
CA ASN A 238 3.15 -5.49 -15.20
C ASN A 238 2.49 -4.50 -14.22
N MET A 239 3.13 -4.32 -13.08
CA MET A 239 2.66 -3.47 -11.98
C MET A 239 3.76 -2.53 -11.52
N MET A 240 3.39 -1.46 -10.84
CA MET A 240 4.34 -0.54 -10.19
C MET A 240 5.31 -1.31 -9.30
N GLY A 241 6.61 -0.99 -9.35
CA GLY A 241 7.63 -1.61 -8.52
C GLY A 241 7.34 -1.41 -7.03
N TYR A 242 7.55 -2.46 -6.22
CA TYR A 242 7.41 -2.41 -4.76
C TYR A 242 8.69 -1.89 -4.10
N SER A 243 8.60 -1.47 -2.84
CA SER A 243 9.73 -0.93 -2.10
C SER A 243 9.57 -1.17 -0.59
N TYR A 244 10.59 -0.79 0.17
CA TYR A 244 10.53 -0.56 1.61
C TYR A 244 10.92 0.88 1.90
N ARG A 245 10.23 1.51 2.85
CA ARG A 245 10.50 2.89 3.28
C ARG A 245 11.26 2.83 4.61
N LEU A 246 12.50 3.25 4.63
CA LEU A 246 13.36 3.12 5.81
C LEU A 246 13.28 4.38 6.66
N CYS A 247 13.29 4.19 7.99
CA CYS A 247 13.54 5.28 8.91
C CYS A 247 15.04 5.42 9.12
N ILE A 248 15.59 6.62 8.87
CA ILE A 248 16.99 6.94 9.08
C ILE A 248 17.16 8.16 9.96
N THR A 249 18.34 8.28 10.60
CA THR A 249 18.67 9.40 11.46
C THR A 249 20.16 9.74 11.37
N PRO A 250 20.54 11.04 11.40
CA PRO A 250 21.92 11.47 11.56
C PRO A 250 22.36 11.51 13.04
N ASN A 251 21.45 11.30 13.98
CA ASN A 251 21.74 11.32 15.41
C ASN A 251 22.44 10.02 15.83
N GLN A 252 23.76 10.07 16.04
CA GLN A 252 24.57 8.89 16.36
C GLN A 252 24.07 8.07 17.56
N LYS A 253 23.42 8.70 18.55
CA LYS A 253 22.87 8.00 19.72
C LYS A 253 21.61 7.19 19.38
N LYS A 254 20.97 7.49 18.26
CA LYS A 254 19.72 6.86 17.79
C LYS A 254 19.92 6.00 16.55
N GLN A 255 21.16 5.79 16.12
CA GLN A 255 21.48 5.00 14.94
C GLN A 255 21.64 3.52 15.26
N ALA A 256 21.12 2.69 14.38
CA ALA A 256 21.56 1.34 14.11
C ALA A 256 22.29 1.30 12.75
N PRO A 257 23.27 0.43 12.55
CA PRO A 257 23.99 0.36 11.29
C PRO A 257 23.09 -0.13 10.16
N PHE A 258 23.35 0.33 8.92
CA PHE A 258 22.77 -0.30 7.76
C PHE A 258 23.21 -1.76 7.66
N VAL A 259 22.30 -2.64 7.27
CA VAL A 259 22.52 -4.08 7.20
C VAL A 259 22.90 -4.48 5.79
N LYS A 260 24.02 -5.22 5.65
CA LYS A 260 24.34 -5.89 4.40
C LYS A 260 23.35 -7.03 4.17
N PRO A 261 22.59 -7.05 3.05
CA PRO A 261 21.69 -8.15 2.76
C PRO A 261 22.42 -9.49 2.64
N LYS A 262 21.73 -10.56 2.99
CA LYS A 262 22.28 -11.91 2.95
C LYS A 262 22.72 -12.31 1.53
N ASN A 263 21.90 -11.96 0.55
CA ASN A 263 22.10 -12.31 -0.86
C ASN A 263 22.72 -11.16 -1.67
N TYR A 264 23.48 -10.27 -1.00
CA TYR A 264 24.12 -9.14 -1.67
C TYR A 264 25.18 -9.55 -2.66
N ASP A 265 24.97 -9.17 -3.93
CA ASP A 265 25.96 -9.23 -5.00
C ASP A 265 26.14 -7.84 -5.62
N PRO A 266 27.34 -7.23 -5.59
CA PRO A 266 27.58 -5.91 -6.17
C PRO A 266 27.32 -5.88 -7.69
N ASN A 267 27.43 -7.02 -8.38
CA ASN A 267 27.15 -7.11 -9.82
C ASN A 267 25.69 -6.84 -10.16
N ASN A 268 24.79 -7.03 -9.22
CA ASN A 268 23.37 -6.68 -9.38
C ASN A 268 23.14 -5.17 -9.54
N PHE A 269 24.12 -4.33 -9.18
CA PHE A 269 24.03 -2.86 -9.22
C PHE A 269 24.85 -2.24 -10.34
N VAL A 270 25.23 -3.01 -11.36
CA VAL A 270 25.98 -2.50 -12.52
C VAL A 270 25.24 -1.36 -13.25
N ILE A 271 23.92 -1.39 -13.31
CA ILE A 271 23.11 -0.31 -13.89
C ILE A 271 23.22 0.95 -13.04
N LEU A 272 23.21 0.83 -11.71
CA LEU A 272 23.44 1.96 -10.80
C LEU A 272 24.84 2.55 -11.02
N GLN A 273 25.86 1.71 -11.12
CA GLN A 273 27.22 2.16 -11.44
C GLN A 273 27.27 2.96 -12.75
N ARG A 274 26.77 2.39 -13.84
CA ARG A 274 26.74 3.04 -15.16
C ARG A 274 25.92 4.34 -15.13
N TYR A 275 24.85 4.40 -14.33
CA TYR A 275 24.06 5.60 -14.14
C TYR A 275 24.86 6.69 -13.44
N ILE A 276 25.59 6.35 -12.39
CA ILE A 276 26.48 7.28 -11.68
C ILE A 276 27.56 7.80 -12.65
N ASP A 277 28.20 6.92 -13.44
CA ASP A 277 29.20 7.29 -14.44
C ASP A 277 28.61 8.25 -15.50
N SER A 278 27.39 7.98 -15.98
CA SER A 278 26.68 8.83 -16.92
C SER A 278 26.33 10.20 -16.33
N LEU A 279 25.95 10.24 -15.06
CA LEU A 279 25.75 11.50 -14.34
C LEU A 279 27.06 12.32 -14.23
N MET A 280 28.17 11.66 -13.97
CA MET A 280 29.48 12.32 -13.84
C MET A 280 29.98 12.85 -15.20
N THR A 281 29.84 12.06 -16.26
CA THR A 281 30.37 12.41 -17.59
C THR A 281 29.51 13.42 -18.33
N SER A 282 28.20 13.49 -18.04
CA SER A 282 27.27 14.41 -18.73
C SER A 282 27.46 15.89 -18.35
N GLY A 283 28.29 16.20 -17.37
CA GLY A 283 28.44 17.56 -16.81
C GLY A 283 27.15 18.12 -16.20
N LYS A 284 26.08 17.34 -16.18
CA LYS A 284 24.79 17.69 -15.59
C LYS A 284 24.77 17.48 -14.08
N TYR A 285 25.76 16.77 -13.57
CA TYR A 285 26.11 16.80 -12.16
C TYR A 285 27.14 17.88 -11.93
N PRO A 286 26.82 18.94 -11.20
CA PRO A 286 27.79 19.97 -10.90
C PRO A 286 28.97 19.38 -10.13
N THR A 287 30.19 19.80 -10.48
CA THR A 287 31.41 19.53 -9.72
C THR A 287 31.34 20.25 -8.38
N GLY A 288 30.97 19.57 -7.32
CA GLY A 288 30.79 20.13 -5.99
C GLY A 288 29.66 19.40 -5.27
N PRO A 289 29.27 19.75 -4.06
CA PRO A 289 28.34 18.96 -3.25
C PRO A 289 26.99 18.54 -3.85
N PRO A 290 26.82 18.24 -5.11
CA PRO A 290 25.58 17.70 -5.64
C PRO A 290 25.56 16.19 -5.78
N PHE A 291 26.66 15.49 -5.47
CA PHE A 291 26.56 14.06 -5.22
C PHE A 291 25.76 13.75 -3.96
N ASP A 292 25.59 14.72 -3.07
CA ASP A 292 24.57 14.71 -2.04
C ASP A 292 23.18 14.49 -2.64
N LYS A 293 22.89 14.94 -3.86
CA LYS A 293 21.59 14.72 -4.52
C LYS A 293 21.26 13.26 -4.80
N LEU A 294 22.21 12.35 -4.99
CA LEU A 294 21.87 10.94 -5.07
C LEU A 294 21.35 10.43 -3.71
N VAL A 295 21.89 10.93 -2.63
CA VAL A 295 21.43 10.66 -1.27
C VAL A 295 20.16 11.46 -0.98
N ASP A 296 20.10 12.73 -1.34
CA ASP A 296 18.92 13.59 -1.16
C ASP A 296 17.68 13.06 -1.90
N VAL A 297 17.85 12.46 -3.08
CA VAL A 297 16.76 11.80 -3.81
C VAL A 297 16.22 10.58 -3.04
N LEU A 298 17.08 9.90 -2.26
CA LEU A 298 16.66 8.78 -1.42
C LEU A 298 15.99 9.22 -0.12
N ILE A 299 16.34 10.41 0.39
CA ILE A 299 15.85 10.95 1.66
C ILE A 299 14.75 11.97 1.35
N TYR A 300 13.53 11.65 1.73
CA TYR A 300 12.39 12.48 1.35
C TYR A 300 12.06 13.56 2.37
N ARG A 301 11.50 13.20 3.52
CA ARG A 301 11.03 14.17 4.53
C ARG A 301 11.46 13.78 5.93
N GLY A 302 11.66 14.82 6.76
CA GLY A 302 11.84 14.64 8.20
C GLY A 302 10.53 14.35 8.91
N TYR A 303 10.61 13.56 9.97
CA TYR A 303 9.53 13.38 10.93
C TYR A 303 9.49 14.52 11.94
N PRO A 304 8.37 14.76 12.63
CA PRO A 304 8.21 15.87 13.58
C PRO A 304 9.20 15.84 14.77
N SER A 305 9.80 14.69 15.07
CA SER A 305 10.90 14.57 16.04
C SER A 305 12.15 15.40 15.64
N GLY A 306 12.28 15.78 14.37
CA GLY A 306 13.30 16.68 13.84
C GLY A 306 14.64 16.02 13.52
N ASP A 307 14.88 14.79 13.96
CA ASP A 307 16.13 14.06 13.75
C ASP A 307 15.96 12.71 13.05
N LYS A 308 14.77 12.44 12.52
CA LYS A 308 14.46 11.24 11.74
C LYS A 308 13.95 11.62 10.36
N PHE A 309 14.24 10.77 9.40
CA PHE A 309 13.91 10.99 7.99
C PHE A 309 13.39 9.70 7.37
N ASP A 310 12.47 9.86 6.41
CA ASP A 310 11.99 8.81 5.54
C ASP A 310 12.96 8.64 4.37
N MET A 311 13.43 7.44 4.14
CA MET A 311 14.34 7.07 3.08
C MET A 311 13.69 6.07 2.11
N CYS A 312 14.18 6.03 0.87
CA CYS A 312 13.70 5.18 -0.21
C CYS A 312 12.43 5.69 -0.91
N ASP A 313 12.33 7.00 -1.08
CA ASP A 313 11.34 7.65 -1.93
C ASP A 313 11.96 8.19 -3.21
N SER A 314 12.85 7.47 -3.84
CA SER A 314 13.65 7.92 -5.00
C SER A 314 12.81 8.24 -6.25
N PHE A 315 11.67 8.88 -6.03
CA PHE A 315 10.78 9.39 -7.05
C PHE A 315 11.54 10.37 -7.98
N GLY A 316 11.51 10.11 -9.27
CA GLY A 316 12.19 10.94 -10.27
C GLY A 316 13.62 10.52 -10.61
N SER A 317 14.26 9.63 -9.84
CA SER A 317 15.55 9.05 -10.21
C SER A 317 15.39 7.95 -11.25
N ALA A 318 16.30 7.90 -12.23
CA ALA A 318 16.32 6.83 -13.23
C ALA A 318 16.64 5.46 -12.59
N PHE A 319 17.52 5.43 -11.59
CA PHE A 319 17.68 4.27 -10.72
C PHE A 319 16.99 4.55 -9.39
N THR A 320 15.98 3.78 -9.08
CA THR A 320 15.05 4.01 -7.96
C THR A 320 15.12 2.87 -6.95
N SER A 321 14.66 3.13 -5.72
CA SER A 321 14.43 2.11 -4.70
C SER A 321 13.21 1.20 -5.00
N ASP A 322 12.43 1.51 -6.01
CA ASP A 322 11.38 0.61 -6.48
C ASP A 322 12.00 -0.62 -7.13
N ALA A 323 11.65 -1.79 -6.63
CA ALA A 323 12.11 -3.08 -7.12
C ALA A 323 11.37 -3.47 -8.41
N ILE A 324 11.66 -2.74 -9.49
CA ILE A 324 10.99 -2.86 -10.78
C ILE A 324 11.22 -4.25 -11.35
N ASN A 325 10.20 -4.87 -11.92
CA ASN A 325 10.14 -6.23 -12.46
C ASN A 325 10.22 -7.37 -11.43
N LEU A 326 10.48 -7.08 -10.14
CA LEU A 326 10.71 -8.11 -9.12
C LEU A 326 9.42 -8.58 -8.43
N ASN A 327 8.30 -7.90 -8.63
CA ASN A 327 7.02 -8.18 -7.97
C ASN A 327 5.96 -8.84 -8.88
N ARG A 328 6.31 -9.25 -10.10
CA ARG A 328 5.35 -9.73 -11.12
C ARG A 328 4.43 -10.85 -10.66
N ASN A 329 4.94 -11.78 -9.85
CA ASN A 329 4.18 -12.94 -9.39
C ASN A 329 3.55 -12.74 -8.00
N TYR A 330 3.59 -11.52 -7.43
CA TYR A 330 3.10 -11.28 -6.07
C TYR A 330 1.59 -11.52 -5.96
N VAL A 331 0.81 -11.00 -6.87
CA VAL A 331 -0.66 -11.10 -6.82
C VAL A 331 -1.13 -12.54 -6.94
N ASN A 332 -0.58 -13.31 -7.88
CA ASN A 332 -0.95 -14.71 -8.12
C ASN A 332 -0.20 -15.71 -7.25
N GLY A 333 0.85 -15.28 -6.58
CA GLY A 333 1.71 -16.13 -5.77
C GLY A 333 0.97 -16.74 -4.58
N THR A 334 1.46 -17.88 -4.13
CA THR A 334 1.13 -18.43 -2.82
C THR A 334 1.67 -17.52 -1.71
N THR A 335 1.27 -17.74 -0.48
CA THR A 335 1.88 -17.07 0.67
C THR A 335 3.41 -17.18 0.68
N GLN A 336 3.95 -18.37 0.36
CA GLN A 336 5.40 -18.58 0.30
C GLN A 336 6.06 -17.77 -0.83
N ASP A 337 5.43 -17.68 -2.00
CA ASP A 337 5.93 -16.87 -3.11
C ASP A 337 5.96 -15.38 -2.74
N ARG A 338 4.92 -14.88 -2.07
CA ARG A 338 4.85 -13.50 -1.59
C ARG A 338 5.93 -13.18 -0.56
N LEU A 339 6.17 -14.06 0.40
CA LEU A 339 7.25 -13.92 1.38
C LEU A 339 8.63 -13.89 0.70
N HIS A 340 8.84 -14.76 -0.28
CA HIS A 340 10.08 -14.76 -1.08
C HIS A 340 10.26 -13.47 -1.90
N ILE A 341 9.20 -12.97 -2.52
CA ILE A 341 9.24 -11.68 -3.24
C ILE A 341 9.54 -10.53 -2.27
N ALA A 342 8.95 -10.52 -1.08
CA ALA A 342 9.24 -9.53 -0.06
C ALA A 342 10.71 -9.55 0.37
N GLU A 343 11.33 -10.73 0.50
CA GLU A 343 12.77 -10.89 0.74
C GLU A 343 13.61 -10.33 -0.42
N ILE A 344 13.25 -10.65 -1.67
CA ILE A 344 13.93 -10.13 -2.87
C ILE A 344 13.86 -8.59 -2.92
N VAL A 345 12.71 -8.00 -2.65
CA VAL A 345 12.54 -6.54 -2.62
C VAL A 345 13.38 -5.92 -1.49
N SER A 346 13.42 -6.55 -0.31
CA SER A 346 14.26 -6.13 0.80
C SER A 346 15.76 -6.19 0.43
N ASP A 347 16.20 -7.29 -0.17
CA ASP A 347 17.60 -7.46 -0.63
C ASP A 347 17.96 -6.41 -1.70
N TYR A 348 17.03 -6.07 -2.60
CA TYR A 348 17.24 -5.03 -3.59
C TYR A 348 17.41 -3.64 -2.95
N VAL A 349 16.49 -3.23 -2.06
CA VAL A 349 16.53 -1.92 -1.42
C VAL A 349 17.76 -1.76 -0.53
N LEU A 350 18.00 -2.72 0.36
CA LEU A 350 19.15 -2.70 1.26
C LEU A 350 20.47 -2.87 0.50
N GLY A 351 20.48 -3.68 -0.55
CA GLY A 351 21.64 -3.88 -1.40
C GLY A 351 22.03 -2.62 -2.17
N MET A 352 21.06 -1.85 -2.66
CA MET A 352 21.29 -0.55 -3.28
C MET A 352 21.96 0.41 -2.29
N ILE A 353 21.44 0.51 -1.08
CA ILE A 353 22.02 1.37 -0.03
C ILE A 353 23.43 0.90 0.33
N TRP A 354 23.61 -0.42 0.51
CA TRP A 354 24.92 -0.99 0.80
C TRP A 354 25.92 -0.75 -0.32
N TYR A 355 25.49 -0.84 -1.59
CA TYR A 355 26.32 -0.51 -2.74
C TYR A 355 26.76 0.95 -2.72
N ILE A 356 25.84 1.88 -2.46
CA ILE A 356 26.15 3.31 -2.37
C ILE A 356 27.14 3.59 -1.23
N LEU A 357 27.00 2.90 -0.11
CA LEU A 357 27.88 3.08 1.06
C LEU A 357 29.32 2.54 0.87
N THR A 358 29.47 1.47 0.09
CA THR A 358 30.72 0.68 0.15
C THR A 358 31.43 0.53 -1.21
N SER A 359 30.74 0.77 -2.32
CA SER A 359 31.34 0.58 -3.63
C SER A 359 32.38 1.66 -3.95
N PRO A 360 33.59 1.28 -4.43
CA PRO A 360 34.61 2.23 -4.86
C PRO A 360 34.20 3.01 -6.12
N PHE A 361 33.21 2.54 -6.86
CA PHE A 361 32.65 3.22 -8.04
C PHE A 361 31.70 4.38 -7.68
N VAL A 362 31.24 4.45 -6.43
CA VAL A 362 30.46 5.57 -5.93
C VAL A 362 31.42 6.67 -5.46
N PRO A 363 31.22 7.93 -5.86
CA PRO A 363 32.06 9.04 -5.41
C PRO A 363 32.16 9.10 -3.87
N GLU A 364 33.35 9.40 -3.37
CA GLU A 364 33.63 9.42 -1.93
C GLU A 364 32.71 10.42 -1.18
N VAL A 365 32.46 11.56 -1.79
CA VAL A 365 31.56 12.58 -1.20
C VAL A 365 30.14 12.02 -0.99
N THR A 366 29.63 11.20 -1.92
CA THR A 366 28.33 10.54 -1.81
C THR A 366 28.34 9.48 -0.71
N ARG A 367 29.39 8.65 -0.66
CA ARG A 367 29.53 7.66 0.42
C ARG A 367 29.57 8.33 1.79
N ASN A 368 30.39 9.37 1.94
CA ASN A 368 30.52 10.13 3.19
C ASN A 368 29.21 10.83 3.57
N SER A 369 28.42 11.28 2.61
CA SER A 369 27.12 11.89 2.86
C SER A 369 26.14 10.87 3.46
N LEU A 370 26.05 9.67 2.87
CA LEU A 370 25.17 8.62 3.37
C LEU A 370 25.66 8.02 4.70
N GLN A 371 26.98 7.94 4.92
CA GLN A 371 27.57 7.45 6.18
C GLN A 371 27.22 8.28 7.41
N LYS A 372 26.74 9.52 7.23
CA LYS A 372 26.25 10.35 8.35
C LYS A 372 24.97 9.77 8.97
N TYR A 373 24.25 8.93 8.24
CA TYR A 373 22.98 8.35 8.65
C TYR A 373 23.13 6.89 9.09
N GLY A 374 22.18 6.44 9.87
CA GLY A 374 21.93 5.04 10.19
C GLY A 374 20.45 4.79 10.32
N LEU A 375 20.02 3.55 10.40
CA LEU A 375 18.63 3.20 10.68
C LEU A 375 18.20 3.72 12.06
N CYS A 376 16.91 4.06 12.23
CA CYS A 376 16.39 4.49 13.53
C CYS A 376 16.36 3.29 14.49
N ASN A 377 17.19 3.32 15.56
CA ASN A 377 17.34 2.19 16.48
C ASN A 377 16.13 1.94 17.40
N ASP A 378 15.20 2.89 17.45
CA ASP A 378 13.94 2.77 18.20
C ASP A 378 12.77 2.25 17.34
N GLN A 379 13.02 1.93 16.06
CA GLN A 379 12.03 1.36 15.16
C GLN A 379 12.38 -0.10 14.87
N TRP A 380 11.40 -0.98 14.98
CA TRP A 380 11.44 -2.41 14.62
C TRP A 380 12.75 -3.15 15.00
N PRO A 381 13.20 -3.10 16.27
CA PRO A 381 14.45 -3.75 16.67
C PRO A 381 14.42 -5.27 16.45
N GLU A 382 13.26 -5.89 16.54
CA GLU A 382 13.02 -7.31 16.26
C GLU A 382 13.17 -7.68 14.77
N ASN A 383 13.05 -6.70 13.86
CA ASN A 383 13.28 -6.84 12.43
C ASN A 383 14.55 -6.11 11.94
N LYS A 384 15.58 -6.03 12.78
CA LYS A 384 16.85 -5.36 12.44
C LYS A 384 16.67 -3.91 12.00
N HIS A 385 15.67 -3.23 12.52
CA HIS A 385 15.30 -1.85 12.21
C HIS A 385 14.81 -1.63 10.76
N ILE A 386 14.42 -2.70 10.07
CA ILE A 386 13.82 -2.65 8.74
C ILE A 386 12.29 -2.64 8.91
N PRO A 387 11.56 -1.81 8.15
CA PRO A 387 10.10 -1.81 8.17
C PRO A 387 9.54 -3.21 7.89
N PRO A 388 8.59 -3.71 8.68
CA PRO A 388 7.98 -5.01 8.43
C PRO A 388 6.95 -4.98 7.30
N GLN A 389 6.41 -3.81 6.96
CA GLN A 389 5.41 -3.66 5.91
C GLN A 389 6.07 -3.42 4.55
N LEU A 390 5.89 -4.37 3.63
CA LEU A 390 6.20 -4.18 2.22
C LEU A 390 5.28 -3.11 1.63
N TYR A 391 5.83 -2.15 0.91
CA TYR A 391 5.04 -1.18 0.16
C TYR A 391 4.47 -1.84 -1.10
N VAL A 392 3.31 -2.48 -0.95
CA VAL A 392 2.50 -2.99 -2.05
C VAL A 392 1.78 -1.80 -2.68
N ARG A 393 2.37 -1.22 -3.73
CA ARG A 393 1.81 -0.02 -4.40
C ARG A 393 0.52 -0.34 -5.13
N GLU A 394 0.41 -1.56 -5.62
CA GLU A 394 -0.72 -2.06 -6.37
C GLU A 394 -0.77 -3.59 -6.22
N GLY A 395 -1.87 -4.10 -5.68
CA GLY A 395 -2.19 -5.51 -5.61
C GLY A 395 -3.20 -5.93 -6.68
N LEU A 396 -4.08 -6.88 -6.35
CA LEU A 396 -5.26 -7.10 -7.15
C LEU A 396 -6.23 -5.91 -7.02
N ARG A 397 -7.08 -5.74 -8.00
CA ARG A 397 -8.19 -4.78 -7.98
C ARG A 397 -9.48 -5.53 -8.29
N LEU A 398 -10.52 -5.26 -7.50
CA LEU A 398 -11.84 -5.81 -7.70
C LEU A 398 -12.38 -5.46 -9.09
N ILE A 399 -13.15 -6.35 -9.70
CA ILE A 399 -13.93 -6.09 -10.93
C ILE A 399 -15.41 -6.21 -10.62
N ASN A 400 -16.14 -5.16 -10.97
CA ASN A 400 -17.60 -5.14 -10.94
C ASN A 400 -18.15 -4.36 -12.15
N GLU A 401 -19.44 -4.05 -12.15
CA GLU A 401 -20.10 -3.30 -13.20
C GLU A 401 -19.72 -1.81 -13.22
N ASN A 402 -19.11 -1.30 -12.13
CA ASN A 402 -18.84 0.13 -11.88
C ASN A 402 -17.36 0.39 -11.60
N VAL A 403 -16.45 -0.15 -12.43
CA VAL A 403 -15.00 0.11 -12.28
C VAL A 403 -14.71 1.61 -12.35
N PHE A 404 -14.03 2.12 -11.34
CA PHE A 404 -13.60 3.51 -11.30
C PHE A 404 -12.46 3.74 -12.28
N THR A 405 -12.51 4.80 -13.10
CA THR A 405 -11.58 5.00 -14.22
C THR A 405 -10.93 6.38 -14.18
N GLN A 406 -9.90 6.59 -15.00
CA GLN A 406 -9.27 7.90 -15.21
C GLN A 406 -10.32 8.98 -15.49
N ASN A 407 -11.34 8.64 -16.30
CA ASN A 407 -12.36 9.61 -16.69
C ASN A 407 -13.19 10.08 -15.50
N HIS A 408 -13.45 9.22 -14.50
CA HIS A 408 -14.11 9.62 -13.27
C HIS A 408 -13.24 10.55 -12.43
N VAL A 409 -11.93 10.30 -12.36
CA VAL A 409 -10.98 11.15 -11.61
C VAL A 409 -10.88 12.56 -12.21
N VAL A 410 -10.91 12.68 -13.55
CA VAL A 410 -10.67 13.96 -14.24
C VAL A 410 -11.94 14.74 -14.59
N SER A 411 -13.11 14.10 -14.58
CA SER A 411 -14.36 14.73 -15.05
C SER A 411 -15.00 15.66 -14.03
N GLY A 412 -14.72 15.46 -12.73
CA GLY A 412 -15.39 16.20 -11.65
C GLY A 412 -16.92 16.03 -11.66
N LEU A 413 -17.42 14.91 -12.18
CA LEU A 413 -18.86 14.63 -12.27
C LEU A 413 -19.43 14.37 -10.88
N CYS A 414 -20.58 14.98 -10.60
CA CYS A 414 -21.39 14.72 -9.42
C CYS A 414 -22.00 13.32 -9.49
N ARG A 415 -21.94 12.58 -8.41
CA ARG A 415 -22.44 11.22 -8.29
C ARG A 415 -23.45 11.07 -7.17
N ASN A 416 -24.48 10.30 -7.42
CA ASN A 416 -25.52 10.05 -6.42
C ASN A 416 -25.08 9.05 -5.33
N ASP A 417 -23.99 8.31 -5.57
CA ASP A 417 -23.47 7.26 -4.68
C ASP A 417 -22.11 7.63 -4.04
N THR A 418 -21.78 8.92 -3.99
CA THR A 418 -20.53 9.42 -3.38
C THR A 418 -20.44 9.09 -1.90
N ILE A 419 -19.29 8.52 -1.48
CA ILE A 419 -19.01 8.19 -0.08
C ILE A 419 -17.71 8.82 0.44
N ALA A 420 -16.91 9.38 -0.44
CA ALA A 420 -15.63 9.99 -0.10
C ALA A 420 -15.21 10.98 -1.20
N LEU A 421 -14.31 11.90 -0.83
CA LEU A 421 -13.59 12.75 -1.77
C LEU A 421 -12.13 12.31 -1.87
N GLY A 422 -11.66 12.09 -3.08
CA GLY A 422 -10.25 11.91 -3.38
C GLY A 422 -9.63 13.22 -3.86
N SER A 423 -8.35 13.42 -3.59
CA SER A 423 -7.64 14.65 -3.97
C SER A 423 -6.18 14.42 -4.37
N TRP A 424 -5.83 13.18 -4.70
CA TRP A 424 -4.47 12.84 -5.13
C TRP A 424 -4.36 12.74 -6.64
N VAL A 425 -3.16 12.92 -7.15
CA VAL A 425 -2.83 12.87 -8.58
C VAL A 425 -2.77 11.43 -9.10
N HIS A 426 -2.73 11.25 -10.42
CA HIS A 426 -2.35 9.97 -11.01
C HIS A 426 -0.84 9.74 -10.76
N ASP A 427 -0.53 9.07 -9.66
CA ASP A 427 0.81 8.76 -9.19
C ASP A 427 1.18 7.33 -9.56
N ILE A 428 1.66 7.17 -10.79
CA ILE A 428 2.10 5.88 -11.33
C ILE A 428 3.62 5.83 -11.29
N HIS A 429 4.17 4.93 -10.48
CA HIS A 429 5.60 4.62 -10.45
C HIS A 429 6.01 3.79 -11.67
N VAL A 430 7.33 3.64 -11.88
CA VAL A 430 7.85 2.82 -12.99
C VAL A 430 7.29 1.40 -12.91
N VAL A 431 6.69 0.97 -14.03
CA VAL A 431 6.03 -0.33 -14.15
C VAL A 431 6.99 -1.40 -14.67
N THR A 432 7.84 -1.05 -15.64
CA THR A 432 8.84 -1.99 -16.13
C THR A 432 10.15 -1.28 -16.49
N ARG A 433 11.25 -2.02 -16.32
CA ARG A 433 12.58 -1.65 -16.83
C ARG A 433 12.95 -2.64 -17.92
N THR A 434 13.14 -2.14 -19.12
CA THR A 434 13.38 -2.95 -20.32
C THR A 434 14.50 -2.34 -21.17
N VAL A 435 14.64 -2.82 -22.38
CA VAL A 435 15.62 -2.32 -23.36
C VAL A 435 14.91 -1.53 -24.45
N ASN A 436 15.46 -0.34 -24.76
CA ASN A 436 15.15 0.39 -25.98
C ASN A 436 16.44 0.55 -26.80
N GLU A 437 16.47 -0.06 -28.00
CA GLU A 437 17.68 -0.24 -28.79
C GLU A 437 18.76 -1.01 -28.01
N SER A 438 19.76 -0.34 -27.45
CA SER A 438 20.80 -0.90 -26.59
C SER A 438 20.79 -0.34 -25.15
N TYR A 439 19.89 0.58 -24.87
CA TYR A 439 19.89 1.32 -23.62
C TYR A 439 18.78 0.86 -22.67
N VAL A 440 19.04 1.05 -21.38
CA VAL A 440 18.05 0.85 -20.32
C VAL A 440 16.91 1.86 -20.48
N ASN A 441 15.70 1.37 -20.46
CA ASN A 441 14.48 2.17 -20.54
C ASN A 441 13.54 1.83 -19.39
N ASN A 442 13.23 2.80 -18.56
CA ASN A 442 12.13 2.70 -17.61
C ASN A 442 10.84 3.12 -18.31
N GLU A 443 9.77 2.39 -18.08
CA GLU A 443 8.50 2.60 -18.74
C GLU A 443 7.34 2.60 -17.72
N GLY A 444 6.30 3.37 -18.02
CA GLY A 444 5.02 3.39 -17.33
C GLY A 444 4.89 4.45 -16.24
N ALA A 445 5.98 5.09 -15.78
CA ALA A 445 5.88 6.12 -14.75
C ALA A 445 5.16 7.37 -15.24
N MET A 446 4.23 7.86 -14.43
CA MET A 446 3.45 9.05 -14.73
C MET A 446 3.04 9.77 -13.45
N PHE A 447 3.20 11.08 -13.44
CA PHE A 447 2.70 11.95 -12.37
C PHE A 447 1.89 13.08 -13.00
N LYS A 448 0.57 12.93 -12.99
CA LYS A 448 -0.34 13.84 -13.68
C LYS A 448 -1.36 14.40 -12.71
N SER A 449 -1.38 15.72 -12.63
CA SER A 449 -2.39 16.45 -11.86
C SER A 449 -3.80 16.11 -12.35
N ILE A 450 -4.74 16.13 -11.42
CA ILE A 450 -6.17 16.06 -11.72
C ILE A 450 -6.54 17.36 -12.46
N ALA A 451 -7.42 17.26 -13.46
CA ALA A 451 -7.92 18.45 -14.14
C ALA A 451 -8.59 19.41 -13.15
N HIS A 452 -8.29 20.69 -13.26
CA HIS A 452 -8.83 21.69 -12.38
C HIS A 452 -10.31 21.92 -12.68
N ILE A 453 -11.17 21.71 -11.72
CA ILE A 453 -12.54 22.21 -11.78
C ILE A 453 -12.45 23.75 -11.71
N ASN A 454 -13.01 24.44 -12.72
CA ASN A 454 -13.05 25.91 -12.82
C ASN A 454 -11.69 26.65 -12.92
N GLY A 455 -10.64 26.02 -13.46
CA GLY A 455 -9.36 26.70 -13.73
C GLY A 455 -8.54 27.07 -12.48
N SER A 456 -8.91 26.59 -11.30
CA SER A 456 -8.15 26.81 -10.07
C SER A 456 -6.86 26.00 -10.09
N LYS A 457 -5.73 26.64 -9.77
CA LYS A 457 -4.42 25.98 -9.62
C LYS A 457 -4.24 25.28 -8.29
N SER A 458 -5.16 25.45 -7.34
CA SER A 458 -5.09 24.87 -6.01
C SER A 458 -6.10 23.74 -5.87
N GLY A 459 -5.61 22.51 -5.95
CA GLY A 459 -6.27 21.27 -5.52
C GLY A 459 -7.66 21.03 -6.12
N SER A 460 -7.77 20.01 -6.95
CA SER A 460 -9.06 19.46 -7.36
C SER A 460 -9.38 18.25 -6.51
N ALA A 461 -10.67 18.06 -6.19
CA ALA A 461 -11.17 16.83 -5.61
C ALA A 461 -12.03 16.09 -6.64
N PHE A 462 -12.14 14.78 -6.47
CA PHE A 462 -13.02 13.92 -7.25
C PHE A 462 -13.86 13.05 -6.31
N GLU A 463 -15.05 12.72 -6.75
CA GLU A 463 -16.00 11.95 -5.96
C GLU A 463 -15.76 10.46 -6.11
N ILE A 464 -15.66 9.75 -5.00
CA ILE A 464 -15.45 8.30 -4.96
C ILE A 464 -16.78 7.63 -4.58
N PRO A 465 -17.32 6.75 -5.46
CA PRO A 465 -18.62 6.14 -5.25
C PRO A 465 -18.59 4.90 -4.35
N TYR A 466 -19.70 4.60 -3.70
CA TYR A 466 -19.90 3.39 -2.90
C TYR A 466 -19.73 2.10 -3.73
N SER A 467 -20.21 2.14 -4.95
CA SER A 467 -20.23 0.97 -5.85
C SER A 467 -18.86 0.32 -6.07
N ILE A 468 -17.75 1.06 -5.92
CA ILE A 468 -16.40 0.49 -6.10
C ILE A 468 -15.97 -0.45 -4.96
N LEU A 469 -16.65 -0.40 -3.81
CA LEU A 469 -16.38 -1.30 -2.66
C LEU A 469 -17.00 -2.69 -2.83
N LEU A 470 -17.86 -2.88 -3.82
CA LEU A 470 -18.78 -4.01 -3.92
C LEU A 470 -18.30 -5.04 -4.94
N PRO A 471 -18.17 -6.32 -4.56
CA PRO A 471 -18.12 -7.41 -5.53
C PRO A 471 -19.42 -7.46 -6.36
N LYS A 472 -19.39 -8.14 -7.50
CA LYS A 472 -20.63 -8.44 -8.23
C LYS A 472 -21.59 -9.23 -7.33
N ARG A 473 -22.86 -8.84 -7.33
CA ARG A 473 -23.86 -9.42 -6.45
C ARG A 473 -24.08 -10.91 -6.67
N ASN A 474 -23.91 -11.39 -7.89
CA ASN A 474 -23.99 -12.81 -8.19
C ASN A 474 -22.76 -13.62 -7.79
N GLU A 475 -21.69 -12.97 -7.32
CA GLU A 475 -20.45 -13.60 -6.83
C GLU A 475 -20.39 -13.59 -5.31
N VAL A 476 -20.36 -12.40 -4.67
CA VAL A 476 -20.25 -12.29 -3.21
C VAL A 476 -21.14 -11.16 -2.67
N THR A 477 -22.00 -11.47 -1.69
CA THR A 477 -23.04 -10.55 -1.21
C THR A 477 -22.79 -9.98 0.20
N ASN A 478 -21.75 -10.40 0.90
CA ASN A 478 -21.42 -9.94 2.26
C ASN A 478 -19.95 -9.53 2.42
N LEU A 479 -19.31 -9.05 1.34
CA LEU A 479 -17.94 -8.58 1.33
C LEU A 479 -17.87 -7.12 0.88
N LEU A 480 -17.08 -6.30 1.60
CA LEU A 480 -16.73 -4.92 1.27
C LEU A 480 -15.22 -4.80 1.10
N VAL A 481 -14.76 -4.05 0.10
CA VAL A 481 -13.35 -4.02 -0.33
C VAL A 481 -12.83 -2.57 -0.42
N PRO A 482 -12.46 -1.94 0.70
CA PRO A 482 -12.04 -0.54 0.69
C PRO A 482 -10.60 -0.30 0.18
N VAL A 483 -9.72 -1.31 0.18
CA VAL A 483 -8.32 -1.18 -0.24
C VAL A 483 -8.13 -1.66 -1.67
N CYS A 484 -8.43 -2.91 -1.95
CA CYS A 484 -8.35 -3.51 -3.29
C CYS A 484 -9.63 -3.24 -4.13
N HIS A 485 -10.18 -2.04 -4.03
CA HIS A 485 -11.46 -1.64 -4.63
C HIS A 485 -11.46 -1.67 -6.16
N ALA A 486 -12.65 -1.59 -6.75
CA ALA A 486 -12.82 -1.67 -8.19
C ALA A 486 -12.36 -0.38 -8.90
N ALA A 487 -11.16 -0.40 -9.44
CA ALA A 487 -10.59 0.69 -10.21
C ALA A 487 -9.71 0.17 -11.35
N SER A 488 -9.56 0.95 -12.42
CA SER A 488 -8.51 0.73 -13.42
C SER A 488 -7.13 1.01 -12.81
N HIS A 489 -6.07 0.49 -13.42
CA HIS A 489 -4.69 0.79 -13.01
C HIS A 489 -4.45 2.30 -12.86
N VAL A 490 -4.93 3.10 -13.83
CA VAL A 490 -4.74 4.55 -13.84
C VAL A 490 -5.51 5.25 -12.72
N ALA A 491 -6.77 4.89 -12.52
CA ALA A 491 -7.58 5.48 -11.45
C ALA A 491 -7.12 5.01 -10.07
N TYR A 492 -6.71 3.75 -9.94
CA TYR A 492 -6.18 3.21 -8.70
C TYR A 492 -4.95 4.00 -8.22
N ALA A 493 -4.09 4.44 -9.14
CA ALA A 493 -2.95 5.28 -8.81
C ALA A 493 -3.31 6.63 -8.15
N ALA A 494 -4.53 7.12 -8.37
CA ALA A 494 -5.05 8.32 -7.69
C ALA A 494 -5.83 8.00 -6.40
N THR A 495 -6.25 6.74 -6.19
CA THR A 495 -7.09 6.35 -5.05
C THR A 495 -6.37 5.44 -4.03
N ARG A 496 -5.17 4.94 -4.34
CA ARG A 496 -4.38 3.99 -3.53
C ARG A 496 -3.64 4.57 -2.34
N VAL A 497 -3.91 5.80 -1.97
CA VAL A 497 -3.23 6.48 -0.86
C VAL A 497 -3.96 6.26 0.46
N GLU A 498 -3.20 6.20 1.56
CA GLU A 498 -3.74 5.84 2.88
C GLU A 498 -4.91 6.73 3.35
N PRO A 499 -4.93 8.05 3.10
CA PRO A 499 -6.11 8.86 3.42
C PRO A 499 -7.39 8.36 2.76
N HIS A 500 -7.32 8.01 1.46
CA HIS A 500 -8.48 7.50 0.74
C HIS A 500 -8.91 6.13 1.27
N PHE A 501 -7.97 5.25 1.59
CA PHE A 501 -8.30 3.96 2.21
C PHE A 501 -9.03 4.13 3.54
N MET A 502 -8.66 5.14 4.36
CA MET A 502 -9.39 5.44 5.59
C MET A 502 -10.81 5.94 5.34
N LEU A 503 -11.01 6.80 4.34
CA LEU A 503 -12.34 7.28 3.95
C LEU A 503 -13.22 6.13 3.44
N LEU A 504 -12.69 5.31 2.53
CA LEU A 504 -13.38 4.16 1.98
C LEU A 504 -13.67 3.10 3.05
N GLY A 505 -12.72 2.86 3.96
CA GLY A 505 -12.89 2.01 5.12
C GLY A 505 -14.02 2.50 6.03
N GLY A 506 -14.04 3.80 6.32
CA GLY A 506 -15.10 4.41 7.12
C GLY A 506 -16.49 4.19 6.53
N ALA A 507 -16.65 4.41 5.23
CA ALA A 507 -17.91 4.14 4.52
C ALA A 507 -18.27 2.65 4.51
N ALA A 508 -17.26 1.75 4.33
CA ALA A 508 -17.47 0.31 4.40
C ALA A 508 -17.97 -0.15 5.79
N GLY A 509 -17.45 0.44 6.87
CA GLY A 509 -17.91 0.15 8.22
C GLY A 509 -19.39 0.54 8.44
N TYR A 510 -19.80 1.71 7.96
CA TYR A 510 -21.22 2.11 7.99
C TYR A 510 -22.10 1.17 7.17
N ALA A 511 -21.65 0.80 5.97
CA ALA A 511 -22.37 -0.13 5.11
C ALA A 511 -22.54 -1.50 5.77
N ALA A 512 -21.49 -2.04 6.39
CA ALA A 512 -21.53 -3.30 7.13
C ALA A 512 -22.54 -3.24 8.27
N ALA A 513 -22.51 -2.18 9.07
CA ALA A 513 -23.45 -1.96 10.16
C ALA A 513 -24.90 -1.91 9.67
N TYR A 514 -25.17 -1.18 8.60
CA TYR A 514 -26.53 -1.07 8.04
C TYR A 514 -27.00 -2.36 7.36
N SER A 515 -26.12 -3.15 6.77
CA SER A 515 -26.47 -4.49 6.29
C SER A 515 -27.01 -5.35 7.43
N ILE A 516 -26.34 -5.35 8.58
CA ILE A 516 -26.72 -6.15 9.74
C ILE A 516 -28.03 -5.62 10.37
N LEU A 517 -28.15 -4.34 10.60
CA LEU A 517 -29.36 -3.72 11.19
C LEU A 517 -30.62 -3.94 10.35
N ASN A 518 -30.47 -4.13 9.04
CA ASN A 518 -31.57 -4.44 8.14
C ASN A 518 -31.79 -5.95 7.92
N GLY A 519 -31.28 -6.80 8.82
CA GLY A 519 -31.50 -8.25 8.75
C GLY A 519 -30.47 -9.00 7.89
N ASN A 520 -29.22 -8.56 7.88
CA ASN A 520 -28.12 -9.15 7.09
C ASN A 520 -28.40 -9.14 5.58
N ILE A 521 -28.92 -8.01 5.09
CA ILE A 521 -29.14 -7.82 3.64
C ILE A 521 -27.80 -7.81 2.89
N ASP A 522 -27.86 -8.07 1.58
CA ASP A 522 -26.68 -7.96 0.72
C ASP A 522 -26.09 -6.55 0.77
N VAL A 523 -24.76 -6.44 0.88
CA VAL A 523 -24.09 -5.13 0.94
C VAL A 523 -24.38 -4.26 -0.28
N GLN A 524 -24.70 -4.87 -1.43
CA GLN A 524 -25.12 -4.18 -2.65
C GLN A 524 -26.52 -3.55 -2.56
N THR A 525 -27.32 -3.92 -1.57
CA THR A 525 -28.69 -3.40 -1.37
C THR A 525 -28.84 -2.46 -0.18
N VAL A 526 -27.72 -2.14 0.48
CA VAL A 526 -27.72 -1.14 1.54
C VAL A 526 -28.13 0.24 0.98
N ASN A 527 -28.99 0.93 1.69
CA ASN A 527 -29.45 2.27 1.29
C ASN A 527 -28.28 3.27 1.37
N ILE A 528 -27.80 3.72 0.21
CA ILE A 528 -26.68 4.65 0.08
C ILE A 528 -26.99 5.99 0.76
N SER A 529 -28.21 6.52 0.63
CA SER A 529 -28.60 7.79 1.25
C SER A 529 -28.41 7.75 2.78
N ARG A 530 -28.68 6.60 3.41
CA ARG A 530 -28.46 6.43 4.84
C ARG A 530 -26.97 6.46 5.21
N ILE A 531 -26.10 5.91 4.37
CA ILE A 531 -24.64 6.02 4.54
C ILE A 531 -24.21 7.48 4.40
N GLN A 532 -24.69 8.17 3.36
CA GLN A 532 -24.38 9.57 3.08
C GLN A 532 -24.86 10.50 4.21
N GLU A 533 -26.09 10.33 4.71
CA GLU A 533 -26.61 11.06 5.86
C GLU A 533 -25.74 10.88 7.11
N THR A 534 -25.22 9.68 7.32
CA THR A 534 -24.32 9.41 8.44
C THR A 534 -22.96 10.07 8.26
N LEU A 535 -22.37 9.97 7.06
CA LEU A 535 -21.11 10.64 6.72
C LEU A 535 -21.24 12.16 6.89
N LEU A 536 -22.31 12.77 6.37
CA LEU A 536 -22.59 14.21 6.50
C LEU A 536 -22.77 14.64 7.96
N ARG A 537 -23.50 13.85 8.75
CA ARG A 537 -23.68 14.10 10.19
C ARG A 537 -22.36 14.09 10.95
N ASP A 538 -21.43 13.22 10.54
CA ASP A 538 -20.10 13.16 11.13
C ASP A 538 -19.17 14.28 10.60
N GLY A 539 -19.63 15.08 9.64
CA GLY A 539 -18.90 16.20 9.06
C GLY A 539 -18.05 15.84 7.84
N VAL A 540 -18.20 14.62 7.28
CA VAL A 540 -17.51 14.23 6.05
C VAL A 540 -18.13 14.96 4.86
N LEU A 541 -17.28 15.55 4.01
CA LEU A 541 -17.73 16.19 2.78
C LEU A 541 -17.88 15.15 1.67
N LEU A 542 -19.00 15.22 0.94
CA LEU A 542 -19.27 14.33 -0.20
C LEU A 542 -19.10 15.04 -1.55
N HIS A 543 -19.18 16.38 -1.56
CA HIS A 543 -19.05 17.20 -2.76
C HIS A 543 -18.05 18.35 -2.53
N TYR A 544 -17.26 18.70 -3.55
CA TYR A 544 -16.30 19.79 -3.47
C TYR A 544 -16.08 20.46 -4.85
N PRO A 545 -16.08 21.81 -4.94
CA PRO A 545 -16.40 22.73 -3.83
C PRO A 545 -17.83 22.52 -3.29
N VAL A 546 -18.06 22.91 -2.05
CA VAL A 546 -19.38 22.77 -1.42
C VAL A 546 -20.42 23.49 -2.27
N GLY A 547 -21.56 22.85 -2.55
CA GLY A 547 -22.62 23.37 -3.41
C GLY A 547 -22.36 23.18 -4.92
N HIS A 548 -21.31 22.45 -5.32
CA HIS A 548 -21.04 22.19 -6.75
C HIS A 548 -22.07 21.25 -7.41
N CYS A 549 -22.68 20.39 -6.62
CA CYS A 549 -23.61 19.35 -7.07
C CYS A 549 -25.06 19.57 -6.59
N ASP A 550 -25.37 20.73 -6.03
CA ASP A 550 -26.69 21.11 -5.55
C ASP A 550 -27.60 21.60 -6.69
#